data_8a11e9d5ce306f0e56ecc0f79ba9e894
#
_entry.id   8a11e9d5ce306f0e56ecc0f79ba9e894
#
_cell.length_a   1.000
_cell.length_b   1.000
_cell.length_c   1.000
_cell.angle_alpha   90.00
_cell.angle_beta   90.00
_cell.angle_gamma   90.00
#
_symmetry.space_group_name_H-M   'P 1'
#
loop_
_entity.id
_entity.type
_entity.pdbx_description
1 polymer ?
#
loop_
_entity_poly.entity_id
_entity_poly.type
_entity_poly.pdbx_seq_one_letter_code
_entity_poly.pdbx_strand_id
1 'polypeptide(L)'
;MADDLLSGISWLGHASFQILDKNIVVYIDPFELSEGLAGADLILVTHEHFDHLSIEDMRKVMKNGTTIIAPEDCADKFNDFLEKYEDVDLQLMAVGDAIDVEGVNVEAVSAYNTNKDFHTQNKNWVGYVITIGGRRIYHAGDTDLIPEMGKLGEVDVALLPVSGKYVMTAEEAAEAVEIIDPKVVVPMHYDSIVGTKNDALRFEKLCSGRRVALLERKS
;
A
#
# COMPACT_ATOMS: atom_id res chain seq x y z
N MET A 1 13.55 11.51 21.93
CA MET A 1 12.74 12.09 20.85
C MET A 1 12.07 10.89 20.18
N ALA A 2 10.75 10.85 20.15
CA ALA A 2 10.07 9.79 19.41
C ALA A 2 10.41 10.02 17.94
N ASP A 3 11.13 9.08 17.32
CA ASP A 3 11.36 9.10 15.88
C ASP A 3 10.02 9.31 15.22
N ASP A 4 9.96 10.25 14.28
CA ASP A 4 8.74 10.48 13.52
C ASP A 4 8.55 9.31 12.56
N LEU A 5 7.78 8.32 13.00
CA LEU A 5 7.51 7.09 12.23
C LEU A 5 6.89 7.38 10.85
N LEU A 6 6.34 8.57 10.67
CA LEU A 6 5.76 9.02 9.39
C LEU A 6 6.74 9.82 8.54
N SER A 7 7.96 10.06 9.03
CA SER A 7 8.97 10.80 8.25
C SER A 7 9.19 10.13 6.89
N GLY A 8 9.10 10.91 5.81
CA GLY A 8 9.25 10.43 4.44
C GLY A 8 8.03 9.66 3.88
N ILE A 9 6.98 9.41 4.65
CA ILE A 9 5.73 8.82 4.15
C ILE A 9 4.80 9.93 3.70
N SER A 10 4.35 9.87 2.45
CA SER A 10 3.38 10.79 1.86
C SER A 10 2.20 10.01 1.29
N TRP A 11 0.98 10.44 1.59
CA TRP A 11 -0.22 9.95 0.93
C TRP A 11 -0.43 10.70 -0.38
N LEU A 12 -0.60 9.99 -1.48
CA LEU A 12 -0.78 10.59 -2.81
C LEU A 12 -2.25 10.59 -3.26
N GLY A 13 -3.13 10.01 -2.46
CA GLY A 13 -4.55 9.84 -2.72
C GLY A 13 -4.92 8.35 -2.81
N HIS A 14 -6.18 8.03 -2.60
CA HIS A 14 -6.71 6.67 -2.63
C HIS A 14 -5.88 5.70 -1.78
N ALA A 15 -5.33 4.64 -2.38
CA ALA A 15 -4.39 3.70 -1.75
C ALA A 15 -2.92 4.00 -2.08
N SER A 16 -2.65 5.14 -2.75
CA SER A 16 -1.33 5.46 -3.27
C SER A 16 -0.45 6.14 -2.23
N PHE A 17 0.76 5.63 -2.03
CA PHE A 17 1.75 6.18 -1.11
C PHE A 17 3.13 6.30 -1.76
N GLN A 18 3.88 7.31 -1.31
CA GLN A 18 5.32 7.45 -1.54
C GLN A 18 6.04 7.32 -0.21
N ILE A 19 7.10 6.51 -0.17
CA ILE A 19 8.00 6.39 0.97
C ILE A 19 9.39 6.84 0.51
N LEU A 20 9.94 7.81 1.21
CA LEU A 20 11.30 8.32 1.01
C LEU A 20 12.16 7.94 2.22
N ASP A 21 13.21 7.19 2.01
CA ASP A 21 14.23 6.94 3.03
C ASP A 21 15.63 7.15 2.42
N LYS A 22 16.36 8.14 2.94
CA LYS A 22 17.66 8.55 2.38
C LYS A 22 17.55 8.84 0.88
N ASN A 23 18.07 7.93 0.05
CA ASN A 23 18.09 8.07 -1.41
C ASN A 23 17.15 7.07 -2.11
N ILE A 24 16.36 6.28 -1.34
CA ILE A 24 15.44 5.29 -1.87
C ILE A 24 14.04 5.88 -1.95
N VAL A 25 13.41 5.73 -3.10
CA VAL A 25 12.04 6.19 -3.39
C VAL A 25 11.17 4.99 -3.70
N VAL A 26 10.23 4.68 -2.82
CA VAL A 26 9.25 3.59 -2.99
C VAL A 26 7.87 4.17 -3.26
N TYR A 27 7.18 3.65 -4.26
CA TYR A 27 5.76 3.90 -4.49
C TYR A 27 4.96 2.64 -4.24
N ILE A 28 3.76 2.79 -3.69
CA ILE A 28 2.79 1.72 -3.51
C ILE A 28 1.52 2.15 -4.21
N ASP A 29 0.98 1.29 -5.08
CA ASP A 29 -0.26 1.49 -5.83
C ASP A 29 -0.37 2.89 -6.46
N PRO A 30 0.57 3.30 -7.36
CA PRO A 30 0.60 4.63 -7.94
C PRO A 30 -0.65 4.90 -8.78
N PHE A 31 -1.48 5.84 -8.31
CA PHE A 31 -2.74 6.23 -8.94
C PHE A 31 -3.02 7.73 -8.77
N GLU A 32 -3.55 8.38 -9.81
CA GLU A 32 -3.83 9.83 -9.86
C GLU A 32 -2.65 10.69 -9.40
N LEU A 33 -1.44 10.32 -9.80
CA LEU A 33 -0.22 11.02 -9.45
C LEU A 33 -0.11 12.39 -10.12
N SER A 34 0.41 13.36 -9.39
CA SER A 34 0.83 14.65 -9.95
C SER A 34 2.11 14.50 -10.77
N GLU A 35 2.35 15.45 -11.68
CA GLU A 35 3.63 15.54 -12.40
C GLU A 35 4.76 16.03 -11.49
N GLY A 36 6.01 15.67 -11.84
CA GLY A 36 7.20 16.19 -11.17
C GLY A 36 7.57 15.51 -9.86
N LEU A 37 6.95 14.38 -9.55
CA LEU A 37 7.35 13.52 -8.43
C LEU A 37 8.72 12.87 -8.69
N ALA A 38 9.41 12.47 -7.61
CA ALA A 38 10.72 11.82 -7.71
C ALA A 38 10.62 10.47 -8.44
N GLY A 39 11.63 10.13 -9.23
CA GLY A 39 11.70 8.83 -9.91
C GLY A 39 11.79 7.67 -8.91
N ALA A 40 11.06 6.59 -9.17
CA ALA A 40 10.96 5.42 -8.32
C ALA A 40 12.22 4.55 -8.41
N ASP A 41 12.73 4.08 -7.28
CA ASP A 41 13.63 2.95 -7.20
C ASP A 41 12.83 1.64 -7.14
N LEU A 42 11.69 1.67 -6.43
CA LEU A 42 10.81 0.53 -6.23
C LEU A 42 9.34 0.96 -6.40
N ILE A 43 8.57 0.15 -7.15
CA ILE A 43 7.12 0.28 -7.26
C ILE A 43 6.49 -1.02 -6.81
N LEU A 44 5.58 -0.95 -5.84
CA LEU A 44 4.81 -2.07 -5.34
C LEU A 44 3.37 -1.95 -5.84
N VAL A 45 2.84 -3.01 -6.43
CA VAL A 45 1.45 -3.10 -6.89
C VAL A 45 0.77 -4.22 -6.13
N THR A 46 -0.33 -3.92 -5.44
CA THR A 46 -1.02 -4.91 -4.61
C THR A 46 -1.90 -5.84 -5.45
N HIS A 47 -2.50 -5.35 -6.52
CA HIS A 47 -3.35 -6.14 -7.41
C HIS A 47 -3.65 -5.41 -8.75
N GLU A 48 -4.36 -6.10 -9.65
CA GLU A 48 -4.53 -5.67 -11.05
C GLU A 48 -5.60 -4.58 -11.31
N HIS A 49 -6.35 -4.11 -10.33
CA HIS A 49 -7.35 -3.07 -10.56
C HIS A 49 -6.70 -1.75 -10.98
N PHE A 50 -7.42 -0.98 -11.81
CA PHE A 50 -6.90 0.22 -12.47
C PHE A 50 -6.50 1.35 -11.50
N ASP A 51 -7.05 1.35 -10.31
CA ASP A 51 -6.81 2.29 -9.21
C ASP A 51 -5.65 1.90 -8.30
N HIS A 52 -5.01 0.75 -8.59
CA HIS A 52 -3.79 0.26 -7.94
C HIS A 52 -2.68 0.00 -8.95
N LEU A 53 -3.03 -0.45 -10.17
CA LEU A 53 -2.12 -0.65 -11.28
C LEU A 53 -2.47 0.33 -12.42
N SER A 54 -2.06 1.59 -12.29
CA SER A 54 -2.19 2.61 -13.33
C SER A 54 -0.88 2.74 -14.11
N ILE A 55 -0.83 2.18 -15.30
CA ILE A 55 0.32 2.30 -16.21
C ILE A 55 0.62 3.78 -16.54
N GLU A 56 -0.41 4.62 -16.65
CA GLU A 56 -0.26 6.04 -16.92
C GLU A 56 0.47 6.75 -15.77
N ASP A 57 0.08 6.46 -14.53
CA ASP A 57 0.70 7.06 -13.35
C ASP A 57 2.10 6.49 -13.08
N MET A 58 2.29 5.19 -13.30
CA MET A 58 3.62 4.57 -13.21
C MET A 58 4.62 5.26 -14.13
N ARG A 59 4.22 5.63 -15.37
CA ARG A 59 5.09 6.37 -16.31
C ARG A 59 5.61 7.69 -15.78
N LYS A 60 4.87 8.36 -14.90
CA LYS A 60 5.27 9.66 -14.32
C LYS A 60 6.44 9.52 -13.35
N VAL A 61 6.61 8.33 -12.78
CA VAL A 61 7.63 8.07 -11.74
C VAL A 61 8.65 7.00 -12.13
N MET A 62 8.44 6.29 -13.26
CA MET A 62 9.41 5.32 -13.77
C MET A 62 10.72 5.98 -14.20
N LYS A 63 11.82 5.29 -13.94
CA LYS A 63 13.16 5.61 -14.45
C LYS A 63 13.90 4.31 -14.80
N ASN A 64 15.06 4.41 -15.47
CA ASN A 64 15.92 3.25 -15.66
C ASN A 64 16.42 2.75 -14.29
N GLY A 65 16.43 1.43 -14.09
CA GLY A 65 16.80 0.78 -12.84
C GLY A 65 15.65 0.67 -11.84
N THR A 66 14.40 1.06 -12.18
CA THR A 66 13.24 0.83 -11.30
C THR A 66 12.95 -0.67 -11.21
N THR A 67 12.78 -1.18 -9.99
CA THR A 67 12.21 -2.51 -9.75
C THR A 67 10.70 -2.38 -9.52
N ILE A 68 9.92 -3.25 -10.16
CA ILE A 68 8.47 -3.37 -9.95
C ILE A 68 8.21 -4.70 -9.24
N ILE A 69 7.41 -4.68 -8.19
CA ILE A 69 6.94 -5.89 -7.51
C ILE A 69 5.41 -5.94 -7.62
N ALA A 70 4.87 -7.08 -8.05
CA ALA A 70 3.44 -7.27 -8.26
C ALA A 70 3.05 -8.74 -8.09
N PRO A 71 1.77 -9.07 -7.85
CA PRO A 71 1.29 -10.44 -7.93
C PRO A 71 1.24 -10.93 -9.40
N GLU A 72 1.21 -12.26 -9.56
CA GLU A 72 1.36 -12.93 -10.86
C GLU A 72 0.32 -12.50 -11.91
N ASP A 73 -0.92 -12.25 -11.51
CA ASP A 73 -2.00 -11.85 -12.43
C ASP A 73 -1.85 -10.42 -12.99
N CYS A 74 -0.92 -9.63 -12.45
CA CYS A 74 -0.54 -8.34 -13.01
C CYS A 74 0.42 -8.43 -14.19
N ALA A 75 1.09 -9.58 -14.40
CA ALA A 75 2.21 -9.72 -15.34
C ALA A 75 1.85 -9.30 -16.78
N ASP A 76 0.69 -9.72 -17.28
CA ASP A 76 0.26 -9.43 -18.65
C ASP A 76 0.09 -7.93 -18.91
N LYS A 77 -0.23 -7.14 -17.90
CA LYS A 77 -0.40 -5.68 -18.02
C LYS A 77 0.93 -4.95 -18.19
N PHE A 78 2.03 -5.59 -17.83
CA PHE A 78 3.37 -5.00 -17.96
C PHE A 78 4.06 -5.29 -19.28
N ASN A 79 3.63 -6.26 -20.08
CA ASN A 79 4.34 -6.72 -21.27
C ASN A 79 4.70 -5.56 -22.24
N ASP A 80 3.70 -4.84 -22.78
CA ASP A 80 3.95 -3.72 -23.71
C ASP A 80 4.55 -2.48 -23.02
N PHE A 81 4.40 -2.40 -21.70
CA PHE A 81 4.88 -1.27 -20.92
C PHE A 81 6.39 -1.31 -20.71
N LEU A 82 6.89 -2.47 -20.33
CA LEU A 82 8.31 -2.66 -19.98
C LEU A 82 9.23 -2.60 -21.22
N GLU A 83 8.73 -2.94 -22.41
CA GLU A 83 9.51 -2.82 -23.65
C GLU A 83 10.08 -1.42 -23.93
N LYS A 84 9.55 -0.40 -23.24
CA LYS A 84 9.95 1.02 -23.42
C LYS A 84 11.04 1.49 -22.46
N TYR A 85 11.40 0.65 -21.51
CA TYR A 85 12.39 1.00 -20.47
C TYR A 85 13.55 0.04 -20.51
N GLU A 86 14.76 0.57 -20.36
CA GLU A 86 15.98 -0.20 -20.18
C GLU A 86 16.20 -0.45 -18.68
N ASP A 87 16.74 -1.61 -18.32
CA ASP A 87 17.12 -1.97 -16.95
C ASP A 87 15.97 -1.89 -15.90
N VAL A 88 14.72 -2.13 -16.32
CA VAL A 88 13.58 -2.28 -15.40
C VAL A 88 13.40 -3.76 -15.07
N ASP A 89 13.34 -4.07 -13.78
CA ASP A 89 13.13 -5.43 -13.28
C ASP A 89 11.69 -5.61 -12.79
N LEU A 90 11.03 -6.69 -13.23
CA LEU A 90 9.72 -7.10 -12.75
C LEU A 90 9.84 -8.37 -11.91
N GLN A 91 9.56 -8.24 -10.62
CA GLN A 91 9.54 -9.33 -9.66
C GLN A 91 8.09 -9.72 -9.34
N LEU A 92 7.71 -10.94 -9.67
CA LEU A 92 6.38 -11.45 -9.33
C LEU A 92 6.43 -12.13 -7.96
N MET A 93 5.49 -11.79 -7.06
CA MET A 93 5.43 -12.32 -5.71
C MET A 93 4.08 -12.96 -5.42
N ALA A 94 4.12 -14.06 -4.70
CA ALA A 94 2.95 -14.69 -4.09
C ALA A 94 2.90 -14.42 -2.58
N VAL A 95 1.74 -14.64 -1.98
CA VAL A 95 1.57 -14.56 -0.52
C VAL A 95 2.59 -15.46 0.19
N GLY A 96 3.35 -14.89 1.11
CA GLY A 96 4.41 -15.56 1.87
C GLY A 96 5.81 -15.38 1.31
N ASP A 97 5.95 -14.81 0.11
CA ASP A 97 7.27 -14.47 -0.43
C ASP A 97 7.85 -13.24 0.25
N ALA A 98 9.17 -13.18 0.29
CA ALA A 98 9.93 -12.02 0.76
C ALA A 98 11.14 -11.78 -0.13
N ILE A 99 11.41 -10.51 -0.44
CA ILE A 99 12.53 -10.09 -1.29
C ILE A 99 13.22 -8.86 -0.68
N ASP A 100 14.51 -8.72 -0.90
CA ASP A 100 15.26 -7.51 -0.57
C ASP A 100 15.70 -6.81 -1.86
N VAL A 101 15.31 -5.55 -1.99
CA VAL A 101 15.69 -4.68 -3.12
C VAL A 101 16.36 -3.45 -2.56
N GLU A 102 17.66 -3.29 -2.79
CA GLU A 102 18.46 -2.14 -2.35
C GLU A 102 18.39 -1.84 -0.84
N GLY A 103 18.21 -2.88 0.00
CA GLY A 103 18.07 -2.74 1.44
C GLY A 103 16.66 -2.40 1.90
N VAL A 104 15.67 -2.48 1.01
CA VAL A 104 14.24 -2.49 1.32
C VAL A 104 13.77 -3.93 1.31
N ASN A 105 13.41 -4.47 2.47
CA ASN A 105 12.79 -5.80 2.54
C ASN A 105 11.28 -5.68 2.34
N VAL A 106 10.73 -6.47 1.42
CA VAL A 106 9.30 -6.50 1.06
C VAL A 106 8.77 -7.91 1.28
N GLU A 107 7.78 -8.05 2.13
CA GLU A 107 7.07 -9.30 2.41
C GLU A 107 5.65 -9.20 1.81
N ALA A 108 5.25 -10.13 0.95
CA ALA A 108 3.89 -10.21 0.42
C ALA A 108 2.99 -10.97 1.41
N VAL A 109 1.91 -10.33 1.84
CA VAL A 109 0.94 -10.89 2.78
C VAL A 109 -0.46 -10.96 2.16
N SER A 110 -1.36 -11.78 2.71
CA SER A 110 -2.72 -11.93 2.18
C SER A 110 -3.51 -10.63 2.22
N ALA A 111 -4.23 -10.35 1.13
CA ALA A 111 -5.25 -9.30 1.05
C ALA A 111 -6.47 -9.84 0.30
N TYR A 112 -7.62 -9.95 0.97
CA TYR A 112 -8.84 -10.44 0.35
C TYR A 112 -10.09 -10.03 1.13
N ASN A 113 -11.24 -10.08 0.45
CA ASN A 113 -12.54 -9.88 1.06
C ASN A 113 -13.17 -11.21 1.47
N THR A 114 -13.87 -11.18 2.59
CA THR A 114 -14.54 -12.37 3.20
C THR A 114 -16.01 -12.46 2.86
N ASN A 115 -16.65 -11.33 2.53
CA ASN A 115 -18.10 -11.22 2.38
C ASN A 115 -18.53 -10.36 1.16
N LYS A 116 -17.61 -10.12 0.22
CA LYS A 116 -17.84 -9.32 -1.00
C LYS A 116 -17.46 -10.12 -2.23
N ASP A 117 -18.07 -9.80 -3.38
CA ASP A 117 -17.76 -10.43 -4.67
C ASP A 117 -16.44 -9.95 -5.28
N PHE A 118 -15.88 -8.86 -4.76
CA PHE A 118 -14.59 -8.28 -5.17
C PHE A 118 -13.47 -8.76 -4.25
N HIS A 119 -12.25 -8.84 -4.77
CA HIS A 119 -11.03 -9.20 -4.02
C HIS A 119 -11.16 -10.55 -3.30
N THR A 120 -11.68 -11.56 -4.02
CA THR A 120 -11.86 -12.90 -3.44
C THR A 120 -10.52 -13.57 -3.16
N GLN A 121 -10.47 -14.41 -2.13
CA GLN A 121 -9.23 -15.04 -1.65
C GLN A 121 -8.47 -15.85 -2.74
N ASN A 122 -9.18 -16.45 -3.69
CA ASN A 122 -8.57 -17.21 -4.79
C ASN A 122 -7.83 -16.36 -5.83
N LYS A 123 -7.92 -15.04 -5.76
CA LYS A 123 -7.12 -14.13 -6.57
C LYS A 123 -5.66 -14.08 -6.14
N ASN A 124 -5.36 -14.48 -4.90
CA ASN A 124 -4.01 -14.42 -4.30
C ASN A 124 -3.38 -13.01 -4.36
N TRP A 125 -4.20 -11.98 -4.31
CA TRP A 125 -3.73 -10.61 -4.23
C TRP A 125 -3.11 -10.30 -2.87
N VAL A 126 -2.29 -9.27 -2.82
CA VAL A 126 -1.40 -9.06 -1.70
C VAL A 126 -1.54 -7.68 -1.07
N GLY A 127 -1.29 -7.62 0.23
CA GLY A 127 -0.74 -6.45 0.89
C GLY A 127 0.76 -6.62 1.06
N TYR A 128 1.44 -5.60 1.53
CA TYR A 128 2.90 -5.64 1.74
C TYR A 128 3.28 -5.23 3.15
N VAL A 129 4.25 -5.95 3.74
CA VAL A 129 5.01 -5.45 4.89
C VAL A 129 6.38 -5.04 4.38
N ILE A 130 6.68 -3.75 4.50
CA ILE A 130 7.88 -3.12 3.96
C ILE A 130 8.80 -2.73 5.12
N THR A 131 9.99 -3.29 5.16
CA THR A 131 11.02 -2.87 6.14
C THR A 131 12.00 -1.92 5.46
N ILE A 132 11.97 -0.65 5.86
CA ILE A 132 12.79 0.42 5.31
C ILE A 132 13.20 1.42 6.40
N GLY A 133 14.46 1.80 6.44
CA GLY A 133 14.98 2.74 7.44
C GLY A 133 14.77 2.27 8.89
N GLY A 134 14.70 0.96 9.14
CA GLY A 134 14.45 0.37 10.45
C GLY A 134 12.99 0.40 10.89
N ARG A 135 12.06 0.77 10.03
CA ARG A 135 10.59 0.78 10.27
C ARG A 135 9.92 -0.32 9.48
N ARG A 136 8.93 -0.97 10.10
CA ARG A 136 8.03 -1.94 9.44
C ARG A 136 6.71 -1.25 9.12
N ILE A 137 6.40 -1.12 7.83
CA ILE A 137 5.23 -0.42 7.30
C ILE A 137 4.34 -1.47 6.64
N TYR A 138 3.11 -1.63 7.12
CA TYR A 138 2.11 -2.51 6.52
C TYR A 138 1.17 -1.71 5.63
N HIS A 139 1.12 -2.03 4.35
CA HIS A 139 0.09 -1.57 3.40
C HIS A 139 -0.87 -2.72 3.15
N ALA A 140 -2.11 -2.57 3.58
CA ALA A 140 -3.06 -3.68 3.57
C ALA A 140 -3.52 -4.09 2.16
N GLY A 141 -3.37 -3.22 1.16
CA GLY A 141 -4.06 -3.39 -0.12
C GLY A 141 -5.59 -3.33 0.05
N ASP A 142 -6.32 -3.90 -0.88
CA ASP A 142 -7.78 -4.00 -0.82
C ASP A 142 -8.19 -5.28 -0.13
N THR A 143 -8.66 -5.15 1.10
CA THR A 143 -8.98 -6.28 1.97
C THR A 143 -10.09 -5.97 2.96
N ASP A 144 -10.82 -7.00 3.38
CA ASP A 144 -11.57 -7.01 4.63
C ASP A 144 -10.66 -7.28 5.82
N LEU A 145 -11.23 -7.26 7.03
CA LEU A 145 -10.58 -7.77 8.24
C LEU A 145 -10.39 -9.28 8.12
N ILE A 146 -9.14 -9.73 8.08
CA ILE A 146 -8.75 -11.13 7.90
C ILE A 146 -7.88 -11.64 9.06
N PRO A 147 -7.97 -12.94 9.39
CA PRO A 147 -7.22 -13.51 10.53
C PRO A 147 -5.69 -13.40 10.39
N GLU A 148 -5.17 -13.34 9.17
CA GLU A 148 -3.75 -13.23 8.86
C GLU A 148 -3.14 -11.93 9.39
N MET A 149 -3.92 -10.87 9.58
CA MET A 149 -3.46 -9.60 10.16
C MET A 149 -2.86 -9.78 11.56
N GLY A 150 -3.31 -10.77 12.33
CA GLY A 150 -2.72 -11.11 13.63
C GLY A 150 -1.35 -11.80 13.56
N LYS A 151 -0.84 -12.10 12.36
CA LYS A 151 0.45 -12.78 12.15
C LYS A 151 1.53 -11.88 11.57
N LEU A 152 1.26 -10.59 11.38
CA LEU A 152 2.20 -9.64 10.76
C LEU A 152 3.45 -9.36 11.62
N GLY A 153 3.42 -9.71 12.91
CA GLY A 153 4.47 -9.34 13.87
C GLY A 153 4.40 -7.85 14.24
N GLU A 154 5.51 -7.27 14.70
CA GLU A 154 5.54 -5.84 15.03
C GLU A 154 5.36 -4.98 13.79
N VAL A 155 4.45 -4.01 13.84
CA VAL A 155 4.18 -3.03 12.79
C VAL A 155 4.34 -1.62 13.36
N ASP A 156 5.18 -0.81 12.75
CA ASP A 156 5.37 0.59 13.16
C ASP A 156 4.25 1.47 12.59
N VAL A 157 3.94 1.31 11.30
CA VAL A 157 2.90 2.07 10.60
C VAL A 157 2.00 1.12 9.84
N ALA A 158 0.69 1.19 10.05
CA ALA A 158 -0.30 0.47 9.25
C ALA A 158 -1.09 1.43 8.38
N LEU A 159 -1.17 1.15 7.07
CA LEU A 159 -1.95 1.86 6.08
C LEU A 159 -3.18 1.01 5.77
N LEU A 160 -4.37 1.41 6.27
CA LEU A 160 -5.57 0.59 6.27
C LEU A 160 -6.71 1.24 5.47
N PRO A 161 -7.38 0.49 4.56
CA PRO A 161 -8.54 0.99 3.83
C PRO A 161 -9.75 1.13 4.77
N VAL A 162 -10.59 2.17 4.55
CA VAL A 162 -11.71 2.52 5.46
C VAL A 162 -13.05 2.80 4.77
N SER A 163 -13.13 2.69 3.44
CA SER A 163 -14.32 3.15 2.67
C SER A 163 -15.52 2.21 2.69
N GLY A 164 -15.36 0.95 3.11
CA GLY A 164 -16.45 0.00 3.35
C GLY A 164 -17.09 -0.64 2.12
N LYS A 165 -16.90 -0.11 0.92
CA LYS A 165 -17.60 -0.61 -0.26
C LYS A 165 -16.94 -1.86 -0.87
N TYR A 166 -15.64 -1.81 -1.07
CA TYR A 166 -14.83 -2.88 -1.66
C TYR A 166 -13.77 -3.42 -0.71
N VAL A 167 -13.66 -2.81 0.44
CA VAL A 167 -12.63 -2.99 1.46
C VAL A 167 -13.26 -2.88 2.85
N MET A 168 -12.47 -2.92 3.92
CA MET A 168 -12.93 -2.71 5.30
C MET A 168 -13.76 -1.43 5.44
N THR A 169 -14.81 -1.50 6.24
CA THR A 169 -15.47 -0.34 6.82
C THR A 169 -14.56 0.33 7.86
N ALA A 170 -14.89 1.55 8.28
CA ALA A 170 -14.17 2.22 9.37
C ALA A 170 -14.18 1.40 10.68
N GLU A 171 -15.27 0.65 10.94
CA GLU A 171 -15.41 -0.25 12.08
C GLU A 171 -14.48 -1.45 11.97
N GLU A 172 -14.48 -2.16 10.84
CA GLU A 172 -13.61 -3.31 10.59
C GLU A 172 -12.13 -2.90 10.63
N ALA A 173 -11.79 -1.74 10.07
CA ALA A 173 -10.44 -1.20 10.15
C ALA A 173 -10.02 -0.86 11.59
N ALA A 174 -10.92 -0.37 12.44
CA ALA A 174 -10.65 -0.14 13.84
C ALA A 174 -10.43 -1.46 14.61
N GLU A 175 -11.17 -2.51 14.28
CA GLU A 175 -10.92 -3.86 14.81
C GLU A 175 -9.57 -4.41 14.33
N ALA A 176 -9.19 -4.16 13.07
CA ALA A 176 -7.87 -4.53 12.54
C ALA A 176 -6.74 -3.86 13.32
N VAL A 177 -6.89 -2.58 13.73
CA VAL A 177 -5.91 -1.87 14.57
C VAL A 177 -5.69 -2.58 15.90
N GLU A 178 -6.73 -3.11 16.53
CA GLU A 178 -6.60 -3.86 17.80
C GLU A 178 -5.87 -5.20 17.61
N ILE A 179 -5.99 -5.84 16.44
CA ILE A 179 -5.35 -7.11 16.13
C ILE A 179 -3.88 -6.91 15.72
N ILE A 180 -3.60 -5.89 14.90
CA ILE A 180 -2.25 -5.60 14.37
C ILE A 180 -1.40 -4.92 15.44
N ASP A 181 -2.01 -4.11 16.31
CA ASP A 181 -1.39 -3.28 17.35
C ASP A 181 -0.24 -2.38 16.81
N PRO A 182 -0.46 -1.60 15.74
CA PRO A 182 0.57 -0.76 15.16
C PRO A 182 0.86 0.47 16.04
N LYS A 183 2.08 1.01 15.96
CA LYS A 183 2.43 2.25 16.68
C LYS A 183 1.72 3.48 16.13
N VAL A 184 1.46 3.50 14.81
CA VAL A 184 0.71 4.56 14.11
C VAL A 184 -0.15 3.90 13.04
N VAL A 185 -1.36 4.41 12.86
CA VAL A 185 -2.23 3.98 11.75
C VAL A 185 -2.63 5.16 10.88
N VAL A 186 -2.68 4.93 9.57
CA VAL A 186 -3.08 5.90 8.54
C VAL A 186 -4.24 5.31 7.76
N PRO A 187 -5.41 5.94 7.73
CA PRO A 187 -6.50 5.51 6.86
C PRO A 187 -6.20 5.82 5.40
N MET A 188 -6.65 4.94 4.49
CA MET A 188 -6.52 5.09 3.05
C MET A 188 -7.78 4.61 2.33
N HIS A 189 -7.77 4.63 0.99
CA HIS A 189 -8.84 4.16 0.11
C HIS A 189 -10.15 4.92 0.32
N TYR A 190 -10.05 6.25 0.36
CA TYR A 190 -11.19 7.19 0.46
C TYR A 190 -10.92 8.48 -0.33
N ASP A 191 -11.97 9.28 -0.50
CA ASP A 191 -11.94 10.62 -1.10
C ASP A 191 -11.42 10.68 -2.56
N SER A 192 -11.66 9.57 -3.30
CA SER A 192 -11.40 9.45 -4.74
C SER A 192 -12.55 8.67 -5.39
N ILE A 193 -12.35 7.40 -5.78
CA ILE A 193 -13.35 6.55 -6.45
C ILE A 193 -14.52 6.20 -5.51
N VAL A 194 -14.22 5.91 -4.27
CA VAL A 194 -15.17 5.51 -3.21
C VAL A 194 -14.77 6.11 -1.88
N GLY A 195 -15.72 6.08 -0.94
CA GLY A 195 -15.50 6.64 0.39
C GLY A 195 -15.40 8.15 0.40
N THR A 196 -15.29 8.70 1.59
CA THR A 196 -15.21 10.13 1.85
C THR A 196 -14.27 10.40 3.02
N LYS A 197 -13.85 11.63 3.20
CA LYS A 197 -13.11 12.06 4.39
C LYS A 197 -13.86 11.74 5.69
N ASN A 198 -15.20 11.62 5.67
CA ASN A 198 -15.97 11.25 6.85
C ASN A 198 -15.68 9.82 7.31
N ASP A 199 -15.33 8.90 6.40
CA ASP A 199 -14.97 7.53 6.74
C ASP A 199 -13.64 7.50 7.52
N ALA A 200 -12.66 8.28 7.08
CA ALA A 200 -11.40 8.46 7.79
C ALA A 200 -11.58 9.14 9.17
N LEU A 201 -12.44 10.16 9.27
CA LEU A 201 -12.77 10.82 10.54
C LEU A 201 -13.54 9.89 11.49
N ARG A 202 -14.39 9.00 10.95
CA ARG A 202 -15.10 7.98 11.72
C ARG A 202 -14.11 6.96 12.26
N PHE A 203 -13.21 6.47 11.42
CA PHE A 203 -12.14 5.56 11.81
C PHE A 203 -11.28 6.15 12.94
N GLU A 204 -10.84 7.41 12.82
CA GLU A 204 -10.06 8.09 13.87
C GLU A 204 -10.80 8.09 15.21
N LYS A 205 -12.10 8.36 15.22
CA LYS A 205 -12.92 8.35 16.46
C LYS A 205 -13.03 6.96 17.06
N LEU A 206 -13.12 5.92 16.23
CA LEU A 206 -13.22 4.52 16.68
C LEU A 206 -11.89 4.02 17.27
N CYS A 207 -10.76 4.48 16.76
CA CYS A 207 -9.42 4.16 17.25
C CYS A 207 -9.01 4.99 18.48
N SER A 208 -9.94 5.32 19.38
CA SER A 208 -9.68 6.12 20.57
C SER A 208 -8.56 5.49 21.41
N GLY A 209 -7.52 6.28 21.73
CA GLY A 209 -6.34 5.83 22.49
C GLY A 209 -5.21 5.31 21.59
N ARG A 210 -5.41 5.20 20.29
CA ARG A 210 -4.38 4.87 19.29
C ARG A 210 -3.88 6.13 18.60
N ARG A 211 -2.67 6.10 18.06
CA ARG A 211 -2.14 7.19 17.24
C ARG A 211 -2.63 7.02 15.80
N VAL A 212 -3.67 7.77 15.43
CA VAL A 212 -4.16 7.89 14.06
C VAL A 212 -3.57 9.13 13.41
N ALA A 213 -3.10 9.03 12.18
CA ALA A 213 -2.62 10.15 11.39
C ALA A 213 -3.45 10.30 10.10
N LEU A 214 -4.22 11.36 10.02
CA LEU A 214 -4.92 11.75 8.79
C LEU A 214 -3.95 12.57 7.95
N LEU A 215 -3.32 11.94 6.97
CA LEU A 215 -2.41 12.62 6.06
C LEU A 215 -3.19 13.47 5.06
N GLU A 216 -2.66 14.64 4.73
CA GLU A 216 -3.15 15.41 3.59
C GLU A 216 -2.57 14.85 2.29
N ARG A 217 -3.38 14.86 1.22
CA ARG A 217 -2.92 14.42 -0.10
C ARG A 217 -1.79 15.33 -0.57
N LYS A 218 -0.65 14.74 -0.88
CA LYS A 218 0.49 15.43 -1.47
C LYS A 218 0.24 15.57 -2.98
N SER A 219 0.16 16.80 -3.44
CA SER A 219 0.08 17.19 -4.86
C SER A 219 1.46 17.40 -5.48
#